data_caeca9be1c5b509f4304acc9a2345040
#
_entry.id   caeca9be1c5b509f4304acc9a2345040
#
_cell.length_a   1.000
_cell.length_b   1.000
_cell.length_c   1.000
_cell.angle_alpha   90.00
_cell.angle_beta   90.00
_cell.angle_gamma   90.00
#
_symmetry.space_group_name_H-M   'P 1'
#
loop_
_entity.id
_entity.type
_entity.pdbx_description
1 polymer ?
#
loop_
_entity_poly.entity_id
_entity_poly.type
_entity_poly.pdbx_seq_one_letter_code
_entity_poly.pdbx_strand_id
1 'polypeptide(L)'
;MNASYQISPYLASAADLPKVAPQAPYPYVPQIRLYQNWLKQNRGIVFDQYPDLWQWSISELDAFWQSIWDYFAMQSPTPHSAVLAKNAMPGAVWFPGAQVNYAQQVLRHVDAAHAAGFPALIAQNEKGQHQEISWPELKRQVAS
;
A
#
# COMPACT_ATOMS: atom_id res chain seq x y z
N MET A 1 1.95 -25.94 27.25
CA MET A 1 2.30 -24.68 27.96
C MET A 1 1.63 -23.54 27.21
N ASN A 2 0.50 -23.06 27.73
CA ASN A 2 -0.26 -21.95 27.13
C ASN A 2 0.42 -20.64 27.52
N ALA A 3 1.01 -19.97 26.54
CA ALA A 3 1.45 -18.59 26.71
C ALA A 3 0.21 -17.68 26.63
N SER A 4 -0.27 -17.24 27.79
CA SER A 4 -1.31 -16.22 27.89
C SER A 4 -0.70 -14.90 27.40
N TYR A 5 -1.14 -14.42 26.24
CA TYR A 5 -0.85 -13.07 25.79
C TYR A 5 -1.51 -12.08 26.75
N GLN A 6 -0.73 -11.44 27.59
CA GLN A 6 -1.19 -10.32 28.40
C GLN A 6 -1.32 -9.11 27.50
N ILE A 7 -2.57 -8.68 27.26
CA ILE A 7 -2.88 -7.42 26.57
C ILE A 7 -2.33 -6.29 27.44
N SER A 8 -1.52 -5.43 26.84
CA SER A 8 -0.91 -4.26 27.49
C SER A 8 -1.98 -3.40 28.19
N PRO A 9 -1.75 -2.97 29.45
CA PRO A 9 -2.69 -2.13 30.19
C PRO A 9 -2.84 -0.69 29.64
N TYR A 10 -2.18 -0.38 28.53
CA TYR A 10 -2.24 0.95 27.86
C TYR A 10 -3.29 1.06 26.75
N LEU A 11 -4.14 0.05 26.53
CA LEU A 11 -5.33 0.26 25.72
C LEU A 11 -6.35 1.00 26.58
N ALA A 12 -6.37 2.35 26.44
CA ALA A 12 -7.46 3.16 26.91
C ALA A 12 -8.79 2.54 26.45
N SER A 13 -9.78 2.56 27.31
CA SER A 13 -11.15 2.14 26.95
C SER A 13 -11.54 2.83 25.65
N ALA A 14 -12.28 2.15 24.77
CA ALA A 14 -12.80 2.77 23.53
C ALA A 14 -13.61 4.04 23.80
N ALA A 15 -14.03 4.28 25.04
CA ALA A 15 -14.70 5.49 25.50
C ALA A 15 -13.75 6.70 25.68
N ASP A 16 -12.44 6.45 25.84
CA ASP A 16 -11.42 7.49 26.09
C ASP A 16 -10.68 7.94 24.82
N LEU A 17 -10.99 7.32 23.68
CA LEU A 17 -10.48 7.80 22.41
C LEU A 17 -11.11 9.15 22.09
N PRO A 18 -10.32 10.18 21.70
CA PRO A 18 -10.87 11.44 21.28
C PRO A 18 -11.88 11.16 20.15
N LYS A 19 -13.14 11.56 20.38
CA LYS A 19 -14.16 11.55 19.33
C LYS A 19 -13.69 12.52 18.26
N VAL A 20 -12.96 12.01 17.26
CA VAL A 20 -12.69 12.77 16.06
C VAL A 20 -14.06 13.12 15.49
N ALA A 21 -14.40 14.41 15.51
CA ALA A 21 -15.60 14.88 14.85
C ALA A 21 -15.59 14.34 13.43
N PRO A 22 -16.71 13.83 12.91
CA PRO A 22 -16.76 13.38 11.53
C PRO A 22 -16.35 14.57 10.66
N GLN A 23 -15.16 14.52 10.10
CA GLN A 23 -14.78 15.45 9.05
C GLN A 23 -15.82 15.30 7.96
N ALA A 24 -16.35 16.45 7.50
CA ALA A 24 -17.28 16.51 6.40
C ALA A 24 -16.83 15.59 5.28
N PRO A 25 -17.75 14.82 4.66
CA PRO A 25 -17.39 13.75 3.77
C PRO A 25 -16.79 14.31 2.48
N TYR A 26 -15.46 14.41 2.44
CA TYR A 26 -14.86 14.07 1.16
C TYR A 26 -15.26 12.62 0.90
N PRO A 27 -15.77 12.30 -0.28
CA PRO A 27 -16.10 10.92 -0.60
C PRO A 27 -14.79 10.11 -0.63
N TYR A 28 -14.33 9.76 0.56
CA TYR A 28 -13.16 8.90 0.70
C TYR A 28 -13.57 7.51 0.20
N VAL A 29 -13.15 7.19 -1.00
CA VAL A 29 -13.27 5.83 -1.51
C VAL A 29 -12.04 5.06 -1.03
N PRO A 30 -12.19 4.05 -0.16
CA PRO A 30 -11.08 3.24 0.30
C PRO A 30 -10.29 2.65 -0.88
N GLN A 31 -8.96 2.63 -0.79
CA GLN A 31 -8.09 2.12 -1.86
C GLN A 31 -8.45 0.70 -2.28
N ILE A 32 -8.87 -0.12 -1.32
CA ILE A 32 -9.34 -1.48 -1.61
C ILE A 32 -10.56 -1.49 -2.55
N ARG A 33 -11.46 -0.52 -2.41
CA ARG A 33 -12.63 -0.40 -3.29
C ARG A 33 -12.24 0.05 -4.70
N LEU A 34 -11.26 0.94 -4.80
CA LEU A 34 -10.70 1.34 -6.09
C LEU A 34 -10.04 0.15 -6.79
N TYR A 35 -9.29 -0.65 -6.05
CA TYR A 35 -8.68 -1.87 -6.58
C TYR A 35 -9.72 -2.91 -7.00
N GLN A 36 -10.76 -3.16 -6.21
CA GLN A 36 -11.87 -4.06 -6.58
C GLN A 36 -12.58 -3.60 -7.86
N ASN A 37 -12.83 -2.29 -8.00
CA ASN A 37 -13.42 -1.73 -9.22
C ASN A 37 -12.50 -1.93 -10.43
N TRP A 38 -11.19 -1.74 -10.26
CA TRP A 38 -10.21 -2.00 -11.30
C TRP A 38 -10.17 -3.47 -11.70
N LEU A 39 -10.19 -4.42 -10.75
CA LEU A 39 -10.27 -5.85 -11.01
C LEU A 39 -11.51 -6.22 -11.85
N LYS A 40 -12.65 -5.67 -11.48
CA LYS A 40 -13.90 -5.85 -12.23
C LYS A 40 -13.76 -5.36 -13.68
N GLN A 41 -13.21 -4.16 -13.88
CA GLN A 41 -13.11 -3.53 -15.20
C GLN A 41 -12.04 -4.17 -16.10
N ASN A 42 -10.90 -4.56 -15.52
CA ASN A 42 -9.73 -4.99 -16.30
C ASN A 42 -9.51 -6.50 -16.31
N ARG A 43 -10.10 -7.23 -15.35
CA ARG A 43 -9.94 -8.68 -15.22
C ARG A 43 -11.26 -9.46 -15.20
N GLY A 44 -12.40 -8.77 -15.14
CA GLY A 44 -13.71 -9.40 -15.00
C GLY A 44 -13.93 -10.09 -13.66
N ILE A 45 -13.08 -9.85 -12.66
CA ILE A 45 -13.13 -10.48 -11.34
C ILE A 45 -13.94 -9.58 -10.39
N VAL A 46 -14.94 -10.18 -9.73
CA VAL A 46 -15.82 -9.47 -8.80
C VAL A 46 -15.80 -10.18 -7.44
N PHE A 47 -15.62 -9.41 -6.40
CA PHE A 47 -15.73 -9.88 -5.01
C PHE A 47 -16.79 -9.05 -4.30
N ASP A 48 -17.79 -9.71 -3.76
CA ASP A 48 -18.88 -9.05 -3.01
C ASP A 48 -18.42 -8.67 -1.60
N GLN A 49 -17.54 -9.47 -1.02
CA GLN A 49 -17.03 -9.28 0.33
C GLN A 49 -15.49 -9.36 0.40
N TYR A 50 -14.93 -8.75 1.43
CA TYR A 50 -13.48 -8.77 1.67
C TYR A 50 -12.92 -10.18 1.88
N PRO A 51 -13.56 -11.11 2.61
CA PRO A 51 -13.06 -12.48 2.75
C PRO A 51 -12.83 -13.20 1.42
N ASP A 52 -13.66 -12.96 0.41
CA ASP A 52 -13.53 -13.58 -0.91
C ASP A 52 -12.28 -13.07 -1.63
N LEU A 53 -12.05 -11.75 -1.59
CA LEU A 53 -10.83 -11.14 -2.10
C LEU A 53 -9.59 -11.66 -1.37
N TRP A 54 -9.65 -11.74 -0.04
CA TRP A 54 -8.57 -12.29 0.77
C TRP A 54 -8.29 -13.75 0.41
N GLN A 55 -9.31 -14.59 0.34
CA GLN A 55 -9.16 -16.00 -0.03
C GLN A 55 -8.50 -16.14 -1.41
N TRP A 56 -8.96 -15.37 -2.39
CA TRP A 56 -8.35 -15.35 -3.73
C TRP A 56 -6.88 -14.92 -3.66
N SER A 57 -6.54 -13.92 -2.87
CA SER A 57 -5.16 -13.42 -2.76
C SER A 57 -4.15 -14.44 -2.22
N ILE A 58 -4.61 -15.44 -1.46
CA ILE A 58 -3.75 -16.49 -0.88
C ILE A 58 -3.81 -17.80 -1.66
N SER A 59 -4.85 -18.05 -2.45
CA SER A 59 -4.98 -19.26 -3.27
C SER A 59 -4.43 -19.07 -4.69
N GLU A 60 -4.62 -17.88 -5.29
CA GLU A 60 -4.25 -17.55 -6.65
C GLU A 60 -3.08 -16.55 -6.68
N LEU A 61 -1.94 -16.96 -6.13
CA LEU A 61 -0.79 -16.06 -5.90
C LEU A 61 -0.31 -15.37 -7.18
N ASP A 62 -0.20 -16.10 -8.30
CA ASP A 62 0.26 -15.52 -9.56
C ASP A 62 -0.74 -14.48 -10.08
N ALA A 63 -2.03 -14.81 -10.10
CA ALA A 63 -3.08 -13.91 -10.57
C ALA A 63 -3.18 -12.66 -9.69
N PHE A 64 -3.13 -12.84 -8.37
CA PHE A 64 -3.18 -11.73 -7.41
C PHE A 64 -1.98 -10.79 -7.57
N TRP A 65 -0.75 -11.29 -7.50
CA TRP A 65 0.44 -10.45 -7.56
C TRP A 65 0.67 -9.83 -8.93
N GLN A 66 0.30 -10.53 -10.03
CA GLN A 66 0.27 -9.90 -11.35
C GLN A 66 -0.74 -8.75 -11.39
N SER A 67 -1.91 -8.90 -10.79
CA SER A 67 -2.90 -7.83 -10.76
C SER A 67 -2.43 -6.61 -9.95
N ILE A 68 -1.68 -6.83 -8.85
CA ILE A 68 -1.04 -5.75 -8.10
C ILE A 68 0.01 -5.03 -8.93
N TRP A 69 0.85 -5.79 -9.65
CA TRP A 69 1.84 -5.21 -10.58
C TRP A 69 1.20 -4.28 -11.60
N ASP A 70 0.09 -4.74 -12.22
CA ASP A 70 -0.62 -4.00 -13.25
C ASP A 70 -1.40 -2.81 -12.69
N TYR A 71 -2.09 -3.00 -11.55
CA TYR A 71 -2.87 -1.95 -10.89
C TYR A 71 -2.00 -0.76 -10.51
N PHE A 72 -0.84 -1.02 -9.96
CA PHE A 72 0.14 0.02 -9.62
C PHE A 72 1.02 0.43 -10.80
N ALA A 73 0.81 -0.12 -11.99
CA ALA A 73 1.60 0.15 -13.18
C ALA A 73 3.11 0.11 -12.89
N MET A 74 3.57 -0.97 -12.27
CA MET A 74 4.97 -1.13 -11.88
C MET A 74 5.89 -1.05 -13.10
N GLN A 75 6.94 -0.25 -12.99
CA GLN A 75 7.88 -0.03 -14.09
C GLN A 75 9.13 -0.89 -13.91
N SER A 76 9.50 -1.59 -14.96
CA SER A 76 10.74 -2.35 -15.04
C SER A 76 11.29 -2.25 -16.47
N PRO A 77 12.58 -1.96 -16.68
CA PRO A 77 13.20 -1.94 -18.01
C PRO A 77 13.27 -3.33 -18.64
N THR A 78 13.18 -4.38 -17.83
CA THR A 78 13.17 -5.77 -18.28
C THR A 78 11.89 -6.47 -17.84
N PRO A 79 11.25 -7.28 -18.71
CA PRO A 79 10.08 -8.04 -18.32
C PRO A 79 10.44 -9.15 -17.34
N HIS A 80 9.49 -9.47 -16.45
CA HIS A 80 9.57 -10.70 -15.66
C HIS A 80 9.15 -11.93 -16.48
N SER A 81 9.76 -13.07 -16.21
CA SER A 81 9.44 -14.33 -16.90
C SER A 81 8.35 -15.14 -16.20
N ALA A 82 8.09 -14.86 -14.92
CA ALA A 82 7.03 -15.45 -14.12
C ALA A 82 6.66 -14.50 -12.97
N VAL A 83 5.51 -14.70 -12.35
CA VAL A 83 5.14 -13.97 -11.11
C VAL A 83 5.82 -14.64 -9.91
N LEU A 84 5.58 -15.93 -9.72
CA LEU A 84 6.21 -16.72 -8.66
C LEU A 84 6.90 -17.95 -9.28
N ALA A 85 8.19 -17.83 -9.55
CA ALA A 85 8.96 -18.92 -10.17
C ALA A 85 9.31 -20.04 -9.19
N LYS A 86 9.40 -19.71 -7.89
CA LYS A 86 9.66 -20.68 -6.84
C LYS A 86 8.81 -20.33 -5.61
N ASN A 87 7.88 -21.22 -5.28
CA ASN A 87 7.05 -21.10 -4.08
C ASN A 87 7.68 -21.90 -2.93
N ALA A 88 8.58 -21.27 -2.18
CA ALA A 88 9.25 -21.88 -1.03
C ALA A 88 9.56 -20.83 0.03
N MET A 89 9.44 -21.20 1.31
CA MET A 89 9.82 -20.35 2.43
C MET A 89 10.88 -21.08 3.29
N PRO A 90 12.08 -20.51 3.47
CA PRO A 90 12.60 -19.30 2.82
C PRO A 90 13.02 -19.53 1.37
N GLY A 91 13.17 -18.43 0.62
CA GLY A 91 13.76 -18.46 -0.73
C GLY A 91 12.75 -18.48 -1.87
N ALA A 92 11.55 -17.94 -1.68
CA ALA A 92 10.62 -17.65 -2.77
C ALA A 92 11.27 -16.72 -3.81
N VAL A 93 10.98 -16.98 -5.11
CA VAL A 93 11.51 -16.18 -6.21
C VAL A 93 10.32 -15.49 -6.92
N TRP A 94 10.21 -14.19 -6.68
CA TRP A 94 9.17 -13.35 -7.24
C TRP A 94 9.68 -12.53 -8.43
N PHE A 95 8.88 -12.43 -9.48
CA PHE A 95 9.11 -11.60 -10.68
C PHE A 95 10.55 -11.70 -11.22
N PRO A 96 11.06 -12.93 -11.48
CA PRO A 96 12.44 -13.09 -11.94
C PRO A 96 12.66 -12.38 -13.29
N GLY A 97 13.77 -11.66 -13.39
CA GLY A 97 14.11 -10.84 -14.54
C GLY A 97 13.66 -9.39 -14.43
N ALA A 98 12.69 -9.07 -13.60
CA ALA A 98 12.30 -7.69 -13.36
C ALA A 98 13.40 -6.92 -12.59
N GLN A 99 13.60 -5.66 -12.98
CA GLN A 99 14.50 -4.71 -12.34
C GLN A 99 13.70 -3.50 -11.88
N VAL A 100 13.32 -3.49 -10.62
CA VAL A 100 12.49 -2.42 -10.04
C VAL A 100 13.36 -1.51 -9.19
N ASN A 101 13.30 -0.21 -9.48
CA ASN A 101 13.88 0.82 -8.62
C ASN A 101 12.77 1.43 -7.76
N TYR A 102 12.82 1.20 -6.45
CA TYR A 102 11.81 1.69 -5.51
C TYR A 102 11.69 3.22 -5.52
N ALA A 103 12.82 3.94 -5.50
CA ALA A 103 12.81 5.40 -5.53
C ALA A 103 12.17 5.94 -6.80
N GLN A 104 12.45 5.34 -7.95
CA GLN A 104 11.81 5.69 -9.22
C GLN A 104 10.30 5.48 -9.18
N GLN A 105 9.83 4.36 -8.61
CA GLN A 105 8.39 4.08 -8.49
C GLN A 105 7.69 5.12 -7.61
N VAL A 106 8.28 5.51 -6.49
CA VAL A 106 7.71 6.53 -5.59
C VAL A 106 7.76 7.91 -6.23
N LEU A 107 8.91 8.32 -6.75
CA LEU A 107 9.14 9.69 -7.22
C LEU A 107 8.45 10.01 -8.55
N ARG A 108 7.91 9.03 -9.27
CA ARG A 108 7.11 9.30 -10.48
C ARG A 108 5.80 10.07 -10.20
N HIS A 109 5.35 10.09 -8.95
CA HIS A 109 4.14 10.77 -8.52
C HIS A 109 4.36 12.21 -8.03
N VAL A 110 5.61 12.69 -8.03
CA VAL A 110 6.00 13.99 -7.46
C VAL A 110 5.14 15.13 -8.00
N ASP A 111 5.05 15.25 -9.33
CA ASP A 111 4.40 16.41 -9.94
C ASP A 111 2.89 16.41 -9.66
N ALA A 112 2.24 15.27 -9.79
CA ALA A 112 0.79 15.14 -9.54
C ALA A 112 0.44 15.35 -8.06
N ALA A 113 1.21 14.76 -7.14
CA ALA A 113 0.96 14.90 -5.71
C ALA A 113 1.27 16.31 -5.21
N HIS A 114 2.32 16.95 -5.74
CA HIS A 114 2.65 18.33 -5.41
C HIS A 114 1.58 19.30 -5.92
N ALA A 115 1.11 19.14 -7.16
CA ALA A 115 0.03 19.95 -7.71
C ALA A 115 -1.29 19.79 -6.95
N ALA A 116 -1.54 18.62 -6.39
CA ALA A 116 -2.69 18.34 -5.53
C ALA A 116 -2.55 18.87 -4.10
N GLY A 117 -1.38 19.46 -3.73
CA GLY A 117 -1.14 20.04 -2.41
C GLY A 117 -0.85 19.02 -1.30
N PHE A 118 -0.57 17.75 -1.66
CA PHE A 118 -0.22 16.74 -0.65
C PHE A 118 1.26 16.83 -0.27
N PRO A 119 1.60 16.77 1.05
CA PRO A 119 2.97 16.59 1.47
C PRO A 119 3.47 15.17 1.15
N ALA A 120 4.78 15.03 0.96
CA ALA A 120 5.41 13.71 0.78
C ALA A 120 5.56 12.96 2.09
N LEU A 121 5.93 13.67 3.14
CA LEU A 121 6.10 13.13 4.48
C LEU A 121 5.48 14.09 5.51
N ILE A 122 4.80 13.50 6.48
CA ILE A 122 4.32 14.18 7.68
C ILE A 122 4.95 13.46 8.87
N ALA A 123 5.69 14.18 9.68
CA ALA A 123 6.29 13.67 10.91
C ALA A 123 5.77 14.45 12.12
N GLN A 124 5.41 13.72 13.17
CA GLN A 124 5.05 14.27 14.44
C GLN A 124 5.74 13.49 15.56
N ASN A 125 6.35 14.20 16.51
CA ASN A 125 6.98 13.57 17.65
C ASN A 125 6.10 13.66 18.91
N GLU A 126 6.54 13.00 19.99
CA GLU A 126 5.83 12.97 21.28
C GLU A 126 5.64 14.36 21.93
N LYS A 127 6.46 15.34 21.54
CA LYS A 127 6.36 16.74 22.00
C LYS A 127 5.39 17.58 21.18
N GLY A 128 4.67 16.97 20.24
CA GLY A 128 3.72 17.65 19.35
C GLY A 128 4.39 18.48 18.25
N GLN A 129 5.71 18.38 18.06
CA GLN A 129 6.36 19.04 16.93
C GLN A 129 5.94 18.36 15.64
N HIS A 130 5.46 19.17 14.71
CA HIS A 130 4.99 18.74 13.40
C HIS A 130 5.96 19.24 12.31
N GLN A 131 6.29 18.37 11.38
CA GLN A 131 7.13 18.70 10.23
C GLN A 131 6.53 18.08 8.97
N GLU A 132 6.49 18.84 7.90
CA GLU A 132 6.10 18.38 6.59
C GLU A 132 7.26 18.52 5.60
N ILE A 133 7.45 17.53 4.74
CA ILE A 133 8.40 17.56 3.62
C ILE A 133 7.59 17.50 2.34
N SER A 134 7.78 18.47 1.46
CA SER A 134 7.12 18.50 0.16
C SER A 134 7.71 17.45 -0.80
N TRP A 135 6.97 17.07 -1.82
CA TRP A 135 7.44 16.13 -2.85
C TRP A 135 8.70 16.60 -3.60
N PRO A 136 8.80 17.88 -4.04
CA PRO A 136 10.03 18.39 -4.65
C PRO A 136 11.23 18.34 -3.70
N GLU A 137 11.03 18.64 -2.42
CA GLU A 137 12.09 18.58 -1.42
C GLU A 137 12.55 17.15 -1.17
N LEU A 138 11.62 16.18 -1.03
CA LEU A 138 11.97 14.77 -0.92
C LEU A 138 12.79 14.30 -2.13
N LYS A 139 12.36 14.65 -3.34
CA LYS A 139 13.06 14.30 -4.59
C LYS A 139 14.49 14.85 -4.58
N ARG A 140 14.66 16.11 -4.15
CA ARG A 140 15.98 16.75 -4.06
C ARG A 140 16.89 16.03 -3.06
N GLN A 141 16.35 15.65 -1.89
CA GLN A 141 17.12 14.95 -0.85
C GLN A 141 17.51 13.53 -1.27
N VAL A 142 16.68 12.84 -2.02
CA VAL A 142 16.99 11.48 -2.52
C VAL A 142 18.02 11.51 -3.66
N ALA A 143 18.11 12.61 -4.41
CA ALA A 143 19.04 12.76 -5.55
C ALA A 143 20.42 13.31 -5.18
N SER A 144 20.66 13.64 -3.91
CA SER A 144 21.91 14.27 -3.43
C SER A 144 23.03 13.25 -3.08
#